data_d6d569a6f98d18a192a069325a41ed83
#
_entry.id   d6d569a6f98d18a192a069325a41ed83
#
_cell.length_a   1.000
_cell.length_b   1.000
_cell.length_c   1.000
_cell.angle_alpha   90.00
_cell.angle_beta   90.00
_cell.angle_gamma   90.00
#
_symmetry.space_group_name_H-M   'P 1'
#
loop_
_entity.id
_entity.type
_entity.pdbx_description
1 polymer ?
#
loop_
_entity_poly.entity_id
_entity_poly.type
_entity_poly.pdbx_seq_one_letter_code
_entity_poly.pdbx_strand_id
1 'polypeptide(L)'
;MRQQVKIQRERFQEEIIEGGANYSNGGSLRVCPYTGLTFKPTSSKQKFISEDARIKYNNGLRSKKDKEKNTLLEKAYKNDRILERGFDQLVKAGKQYIGKDALEFSGYDFSASTSVSTNEVTRQQIIWAVNYGIEESKSEKHVYIIVKK
;
A
#
# COMPACT_ATOMS: atom_id res chain seq x y z
N MET A 1 -12.06 24.53 -8.82
CA MET A 1 -12.37 23.12 -9.14
C MET A 1 -13.77 22.65 -8.76
N ARG A 2 -14.29 22.92 -7.55
CA ARG A 2 -15.63 22.45 -7.14
C ARG A 2 -16.79 23.09 -7.94
N GLN A 3 -16.67 24.33 -8.38
CA GLN A 3 -17.70 25.02 -9.20
C GLN A 3 -17.79 24.48 -10.63
N GLN A 4 -16.68 24.17 -11.27
CA GLN A 4 -16.68 23.60 -12.64
C GLN A 4 -17.32 22.21 -12.70
N VAL A 5 -17.14 21.40 -11.67
CA VAL A 5 -17.76 20.08 -11.57
C VAL A 5 -19.29 20.21 -11.39
N LYS A 6 -19.76 21.25 -10.67
CA LYS A 6 -21.18 21.51 -10.47
C LYS A 6 -21.86 21.96 -11.78
N ILE A 7 -21.24 22.88 -12.53
CA ILE A 7 -21.74 23.36 -13.82
C ILE A 7 -21.82 22.23 -14.86
N GLN A 8 -20.82 21.32 -14.88
CA GLN A 8 -20.87 20.15 -15.77
C GLN A 8 -21.97 19.15 -15.36
N ARG A 9 -22.25 19.00 -14.06
CA ARG A 9 -23.36 18.17 -13.58
C ARG A 9 -24.73 18.72 -14.01
N GLU A 10 -24.93 20.01 -13.91
CA GLU A 10 -26.17 20.69 -14.28
C GLU A 10 -26.42 20.59 -15.80
N ARG A 11 -25.42 20.89 -16.65
CA ARG A 11 -25.51 20.72 -18.11
C ARG A 11 -25.81 19.29 -18.53
N PHE A 12 -25.18 18.32 -17.91
CA PHE A 12 -25.39 16.91 -18.25
C PHE A 12 -26.80 16.43 -17.86
N GLN A 13 -27.39 16.99 -16.80
CA GLN A 13 -28.78 16.72 -16.42
C GLN A 13 -29.78 17.37 -17.41
N GLU A 14 -29.50 18.57 -17.90
CA GLU A 14 -30.32 19.25 -18.91
C GLU A 14 -30.30 18.51 -20.26
N GLU A 15 -29.15 18.02 -20.72
CA GLU A 15 -29.03 17.22 -21.95
C GLU A 15 -29.78 15.86 -21.85
N ILE A 16 -29.90 15.28 -20.65
CA ILE A 16 -30.70 14.05 -20.46
C ILE A 16 -32.19 14.35 -20.51
N ILE A 17 -32.65 15.54 -20.12
CA ILE A 17 -34.06 15.94 -20.11
C ILE A 17 -34.52 16.37 -21.49
N GLU A 18 -33.70 17.04 -22.29
CA GLU A 18 -34.06 17.53 -23.63
C GLU A 18 -33.94 16.45 -24.74
N GLY A 19 -33.10 15.44 -24.54
CA GLY A 19 -32.96 14.30 -25.45
C GLY A 19 -34.07 13.26 -25.24
N GLY A 20 -35.29 13.59 -25.62
CA GLY A 20 -36.42 12.65 -25.67
C GLY A 20 -36.18 11.48 -26.65
N ALA A 21 -35.25 10.60 -26.32
CA ALA A 21 -34.90 9.43 -27.12
C ALA A 21 -35.68 8.19 -26.60
N ASN A 22 -36.40 7.57 -27.50
CA ASN A 22 -37.10 6.33 -27.37
C ASN A 22 -36.42 5.27 -26.52
N TYR A 23 -36.90 5.06 -25.31
CA TYR A 23 -36.44 4.04 -24.37
C TYR A 23 -37.02 2.67 -24.73
N SER A 24 -36.47 2.00 -25.71
CA SER A 24 -36.85 0.66 -26.11
C SER A 24 -35.77 -0.41 -25.87
N ASN A 25 -34.94 -0.24 -24.87
CA ASN A 25 -34.13 -1.35 -24.33
C ASN A 25 -33.74 -1.01 -22.90
N GLY A 26 -34.39 -1.67 -21.92
CA GLY A 26 -34.34 -1.40 -20.49
C GLY A 26 -33.01 -1.68 -19.80
N GLY A 27 -31.95 -0.97 -20.17
CA GLY A 27 -30.70 -0.96 -19.41
C GLY A 27 -30.80 0.00 -18.23
N SER A 28 -30.63 -0.51 -17.00
CA SER A 28 -30.58 0.33 -15.80
C SER A 28 -29.43 1.33 -15.87
N LEU A 29 -29.69 2.59 -15.44
CA LEU A 29 -28.65 3.63 -15.32
C LEU A 29 -27.58 3.17 -14.34
N ARG A 30 -26.32 3.53 -14.62
CA ARG A 30 -25.17 3.21 -13.76
C ARG A 30 -24.45 4.48 -13.35
N VAL A 31 -23.83 4.43 -12.17
CA VAL A 31 -22.95 5.50 -11.68
C VAL A 31 -21.49 5.17 -12.03
N CYS A 32 -20.82 6.10 -12.70
CA CYS A 32 -19.40 5.95 -13.03
C CYS A 32 -18.54 6.03 -11.78
N PRO A 33 -17.71 5.01 -11.45
CA PRO A 33 -16.91 5.00 -10.23
C PRO A 33 -15.88 6.14 -10.15
N TYR A 34 -15.44 6.67 -11.30
CA TYR A 34 -14.46 7.75 -11.36
C TYR A 34 -15.08 9.13 -11.22
N THR A 35 -16.15 9.41 -11.97
CA THR A 35 -16.75 10.74 -12.02
C THR A 35 -17.91 10.94 -11.07
N GLY A 36 -18.53 9.85 -10.59
CA GLY A 36 -19.77 9.86 -9.83
C GLY A 36 -21.02 10.24 -10.66
N LEU A 37 -20.87 10.40 -11.97
CA LEU A 37 -21.98 10.73 -12.88
C LEU A 37 -22.77 9.48 -13.25
N THR A 38 -24.07 9.66 -13.40
CA THR A 38 -24.98 8.63 -13.89
C THR A 38 -24.90 8.58 -15.43
N PHE A 39 -24.88 7.39 -16.02
CA PHE A 39 -24.85 7.20 -17.45
C PHE A 39 -25.64 5.96 -17.87
N LYS A 40 -26.07 5.90 -19.12
CA LYS A 40 -26.69 4.73 -19.74
C LYS A 40 -25.60 3.87 -20.36
N PRO A 41 -25.37 2.63 -19.89
CA PRO A 41 -24.35 1.75 -20.46
C PRO A 41 -24.77 1.24 -21.84
N THR A 42 -23.82 1.16 -22.77
CA THR A 42 -24.02 0.57 -24.11
C THR A 42 -23.87 -0.95 -24.11
N SER A 43 -23.30 -1.52 -23.04
CA SER A 43 -23.18 -2.96 -22.85
C SER A 43 -23.32 -3.33 -21.37
N SER A 44 -23.70 -4.59 -21.10
CA SER A 44 -23.83 -5.12 -19.74
C SER A 44 -22.52 -5.09 -18.94
N LYS A 45 -21.37 -5.04 -19.60
CA LYS A 45 -20.03 -5.02 -18.98
C LYS A 45 -19.49 -3.61 -18.73
N GLN A 46 -20.11 -2.57 -19.29
CA GLN A 46 -19.62 -1.19 -19.17
C GLN A 46 -19.81 -0.65 -17.76
N LYS A 47 -18.72 -0.34 -17.07
CA LYS A 47 -18.70 0.20 -15.70
C LYS A 47 -18.39 1.70 -15.65
N PHE A 48 -17.83 2.26 -16.71
CA PHE A 48 -17.38 3.65 -16.78
C PHE A 48 -18.09 4.38 -17.92
N ILE A 49 -18.33 5.69 -17.72
CA ILE A 49 -18.97 6.55 -18.73
C ILE A 49 -18.13 6.66 -20.01
N SER A 50 -16.81 6.57 -19.89
CA SER A 50 -15.87 6.62 -21.02
C SER A 50 -14.62 5.81 -20.75
N GLU A 51 -13.86 5.50 -21.80
CA GLU A 51 -12.56 4.84 -21.69
C GLU A 51 -11.55 5.70 -20.92
N ASP A 52 -11.56 7.02 -21.11
CA ASP A 52 -10.71 7.96 -20.35
C ASP A 52 -11.01 7.90 -18.85
N ALA A 53 -12.28 7.84 -18.46
CA ALA A 53 -12.66 7.66 -17.06
C ALA A 53 -12.15 6.34 -16.47
N ARG A 54 -12.18 5.26 -17.24
CA ARG A 54 -11.62 3.96 -16.87
C ARG A 54 -10.11 4.03 -16.65
N ILE A 55 -9.39 4.64 -17.59
CA ILE A 55 -7.93 4.78 -17.54
C ILE A 55 -7.53 5.62 -16.31
N LYS A 56 -8.16 6.77 -16.09
CA LYS A 56 -7.86 7.66 -14.96
C LYS A 56 -8.14 6.99 -13.62
N TYR A 57 -9.24 6.25 -13.50
CA TYR A 57 -9.57 5.47 -12.31
C TYR A 57 -8.49 4.42 -11.99
N ASN A 58 -8.12 3.61 -13.00
CA ASN A 58 -7.13 2.56 -12.82
C ASN A 58 -5.72 3.12 -12.54
N ASN A 59 -5.35 4.23 -13.19
CA ASN A 59 -4.08 4.91 -12.92
C ASN A 59 -4.05 5.47 -11.48
N GLY A 60 -5.16 6.02 -11.00
CA GLY A 60 -5.29 6.46 -9.61
C GLY A 60 -5.10 5.33 -8.60
N LEU A 61 -5.70 4.16 -8.86
CA LEU A 61 -5.51 2.97 -8.02
C LEU A 61 -4.06 2.46 -8.02
N ARG A 62 -3.41 2.44 -9.20
CA ARG A 62 -1.98 2.07 -9.32
C ARG A 62 -1.11 3.03 -8.54
N SER A 63 -1.27 4.33 -8.77
CA SER A 63 -0.49 5.36 -8.08
C SER A 63 -0.63 5.27 -6.55
N LYS A 64 -1.82 4.95 -6.04
CA LYS A 64 -2.04 4.74 -4.61
C LYS A 64 -1.27 3.53 -4.08
N LYS A 65 -1.37 2.39 -4.78
CA LYS A 65 -0.62 1.17 -4.43
C LYS A 65 0.89 1.38 -4.48
N ASP A 66 1.39 2.09 -5.50
CA ASP A 66 2.81 2.36 -5.66
C ASP A 66 3.33 3.27 -4.53
N LYS A 67 2.55 4.27 -4.13
CA LYS A 67 2.89 5.11 -2.96
C LYS A 67 2.96 4.30 -1.66
N GLU A 68 1.96 3.45 -1.40
CA GLU A 68 1.94 2.58 -0.22
C GLU A 68 3.15 1.63 -0.21
N LYS A 69 3.47 1.01 -1.35
CA LYS A 69 4.62 0.12 -1.51
C LYS A 69 5.95 0.86 -1.29
N ASN A 70 6.11 2.05 -1.87
CA ASN A 70 7.32 2.84 -1.72
C ASN A 70 7.52 3.28 -0.27
N THR A 71 6.45 3.67 0.43
CA THR A 71 6.50 4.02 1.85
C THR A 71 6.97 2.84 2.71
N LEU A 72 6.49 1.62 2.44
CA LEU A 72 6.94 0.42 3.15
C LEU A 72 8.41 0.09 2.86
N LEU A 73 8.84 0.23 1.60
CA LEU A 73 10.24 0.04 1.23
C LEU A 73 11.17 1.06 1.90
N GLU A 74 10.80 2.33 1.94
CA GLU A 74 11.58 3.37 2.64
C GLU A 74 11.75 3.05 4.12
N LYS A 75 10.69 2.61 4.78
CA LYS A 75 10.74 2.14 6.17
C LYS A 75 11.65 0.92 6.34
N ALA A 76 11.57 -0.04 5.44
CA ALA A 76 12.43 -1.23 5.47
C ALA A 76 13.92 -0.87 5.27
N TYR A 77 14.24 0.04 4.35
CA TYR A 77 15.61 0.55 4.20
C TYR A 77 16.10 1.35 5.42
N LYS A 78 15.21 2.07 6.09
CA LYS A 78 15.54 2.72 7.36
C LYS A 78 15.88 1.69 8.43
N ASN A 79 15.03 0.65 8.55
CA ASN A 79 15.26 -0.46 9.46
C ASN A 79 16.60 -1.16 9.19
N ASP A 80 16.92 -1.42 7.92
CA ASP A 80 18.17 -2.06 7.51
C ASP A 80 19.40 -1.30 8.03
N ARG A 81 19.41 0.02 7.87
CA ARG A 81 20.49 0.89 8.40
C ARG A 81 20.58 0.91 9.93
N ILE A 82 19.44 0.78 10.62
CA ILE A 82 19.41 0.69 12.08
C ILE A 82 20.01 -0.64 12.52
N LEU A 83 19.64 -1.73 11.87
CA LEU A 83 20.16 -3.06 12.17
C LEU A 83 21.65 -3.20 11.84
N GLU A 84 22.12 -2.62 10.73
CA GLU A 84 23.55 -2.57 10.38
C GLU A 84 24.37 -1.93 11.50
N ARG A 85 23.97 -0.74 11.95
CA ARG A 85 24.64 -0.04 13.05
C ARG A 85 24.59 -0.82 14.35
N GLY A 86 23.41 -1.41 14.67
CA GLY A 86 23.22 -2.25 15.85
C GLY A 86 24.12 -3.48 15.81
N PHE A 87 24.23 -4.15 14.68
CA PHE A 87 25.11 -5.30 14.47
C PHE A 87 26.57 -4.93 14.73
N ASP A 88 27.06 -3.85 14.13
CA ASP A 88 28.44 -3.38 14.33
C ASP A 88 28.73 -3.03 15.79
N GLN A 89 27.79 -2.41 16.50
CA GLN A 89 27.91 -2.08 17.91
C GLN A 89 27.95 -3.34 18.78
N LEU A 90 27.10 -4.33 18.50
CA LEU A 90 27.07 -5.60 19.22
C LEU A 90 28.38 -6.37 19.03
N VAL A 91 28.89 -6.45 17.80
CA VAL A 91 30.17 -7.11 17.50
C VAL A 91 31.31 -6.45 18.27
N LYS A 92 31.42 -5.11 18.24
CA LYS A 92 32.44 -4.36 18.97
C LYS A 92 32.35 -4.55 20.50
N ALA A 93 31.14 -4.71 21.02
CA ALA A 93 30.87 -4.92 22.45
C ALA A 93 31.00 -6.38 22.88
N GLY A 94 31.23 -7.33 21.97
CA GLY A 94 31.21 -8.78 22.26
C GLY A 94 29.84 -9.29 22.70
N LYS A 95 28.75 -8.60 22.29
CA LYS A 95 27.36 -8.95 22.61
C LYS A 95 26.69 -9.57 21.41
N GLN A 96 25.67 -10.42 21.65
CA GLN A 96 24.89 -11.07 20.59
C GLN A 96 23.43 -10.61 20.53
N TYR A 97 22.95 -9.97 21.58
CA TYR A 97 21.54 -9.67 21.77
C TYR A 97 21.27 -8.17 21.89
N ILE A 98 20.14 -7.75 21.38
CA ILE A 98 19.61 -6.39 21.52
C ILE A 98 18.18 -6.45 22.03
N GLY A 99 17.82 -5.61 23.00
CA GLY A 99 16.46 -5.51 23.50
C GLY A 99 15.53 -4.78 22.55
N LYS A 100 14.24 -5.10 22.63
CA LYS A 100 13.20 -4.42 21.87
C LYS A 100 13.22 -2.91 22.07
N ASP A 101 13.33 -2.46 23.32
CA ASP A 101 13.34 -1.04 23.67
C ASP A 101 14.48 -0.27 22.99
N ALA A 102 15.65 -0.90 22.88
CA ALA A 102 16.81 -0.29 22.20
C ALA A 102 16.56 -0.15 20.67
N LEU A 103 15.88 -1.12 20.05
CA LEU A 103 15.46 -1.05 18.66
C LEU A 103 14.41 0.05 18.46
N GLU A 104 13.38 0.12 19.30
CA GLU A 104 12.34 1.14 19.29
C GLU A 104 12.93 2.54 19.48
N PHE A 105 13.82 2.71 20.46
CA PHE A 105 14.52 3.96 20.68
C PHE A 105 15.35 4.40 19.47
N SER A 106 15.94 3.45 18.73
CA SER A 106 16.65 3.71 17.49
C SER A 106 15.71 4.06 16.31
N GLY A 107 14.41 3.96 16.52
CA GLY A 107 13.37 4.24 15.51
C GLY A 107 13.11 3.09 14.55
N TYR A 108 13.38 1.84 14.96
CA TYR A 108 13.03 0.63 14.22
C TYR A 108 11.52 0.44 14.17
N ASP A 109 10.98 0.21 12.97
CA ASP A 109 9.55 -0.02 12.74
C ASP A 109 9.29 -1.53 12.54
N PHE A 110 8.79 -2.21 13.57
CA PHE A 110 8.48 -3.65 13.52
C PHE A 110 7.40 -4.04 12.50
N SER A 111 6.64 -3.06 11.98
CA SER A 111 5.64 -3.29 10.95
C SER A 111 6.21 -3.33 9.53
N ALA A 112 7.46 -2.91 9.35
CA ALA A 112 8.09 -2.75 8.05
C ALA A 112 9.19 -3.80 7.82
N SER A 113 8.89 -4.77 6.97
CA SER A 113 9.81 -5.83 6.55
C SER A 113 9.70 -6.08 5.06
N THR A 114 10.73 -6.66 4.45
CA THR A 114 10.72 -7.06 3.04
C THR A 114 10.37 -8.53 2.86
N SER A 115 10.73 -9.36 3.81
CA SER A 115 10.49 -10.81 3.78
C SER A 115 10.60 -11.43 5.16
N VAL A 116 10.08 -12.64 5.28
CA VAL A 116 10.23 -13.49 6.46
C VAL A 116 10.80 -14.84 6.00
N SER A 117 11.76 -15.37 6.74
CA SER A 117 12.28 -16.72 6.55
C SER A 117 12.38 -17.44 7.88
N THR A 118 12.61 -18.74 7.84
CA THR A 118 12.82 -19.55 9.02
C THR A 118 14.30 -19.93 9.13
N ASN A 119 14.89 -19.70 10.29
CA ASN A 119 16.24 -20.19 10.58
C ASN A 119 16.22 -21.72 10.70
N GLU A 120 17.01 -22.41 9.91
CA GLU A 120 17.02 -23.89 9.86
C GLU A 120 17.48 -24.52 11.16
N VAL A 121 18.35 -23.86 11.91
CA VAL A 121 18.92 -24.37 13.16
C VAL A 121 18.01 -24.08 14.34
N THR A 122 17.61 -22.81 14.49
CA THR A 122 16.81 -22.38 15.66
C THR A 122 15.32 -22.65 15.49
N ARG A 123 14.84 -22.82 14.24
CA ARG A 123 13.42 -22.94 13.85
C ARG A 123 12.61 -21.68 14.19
N GLN A 124 13.28 -20.56 14.48
CA GLN A 124 12.65 -19.26 14.69
C GLN A 124 12.46 -18.51 13.37
N GLN A 125 11.53 -17.58 13.35
CA GLN A 125 11.34 -16.68 12.22
C GLN A 125 12.37 -15.56 12.22
N ILE A 126 12.95 -15.30 11.06
CA ILE A 126 13.79 -14.13 10.81
C ILE A 126 12.95 -13.13 10.02
N ILE A 127 12.78 -11.94 10.56
CA ILE A 127 12.10 -10.83 9.92
C ILE A 127 13.16 -9.95 9.26
N TRP A 128 13.19 -9.92 7.92
CA TRP A 128 14.21 -9.22 7.14
C TRP A 128 13.79 -7.78 6.83
N ALA A 129 14.64 -6.82 7.09
CA ALA A 129 14.52 -5.47 6.56
C ALA A 129 14.94 -5.47 5.07
N VAL A 130 16.21 -5.59 4.76
CA VAL A 130 16.75 -5.80 3.39
C VAL A 130 17.89 -6.82 3.45
N ASN A 131 19.07 -6.41 3.97
CA ASN A 131 20.26 -7.24 4.14
C ASN A 131 20.41 -7.77 5.56
N TYR A 132 19.80 -7.06 6.52
CA TYR A 132 19.77 -7.44 7.92
C TYR A 132 18.37 -7.83 8.35
N GLY A 133 18.30 -8.75 9.31
CA GLY A 133 17.05 -9.20 9.90
C GLY A 133 17.17 -9.33 11.41
N ILE A 134 16.05 -9.56 12.05
CA ILE A 134 15.97 -9.87 13.48
C ILE A 134 15.32 -11.23 13.69
N GLU A 135 15.87 -11.98 14.63
CA GLU A 135 15.35 -13.25 15.12
C GLU A 135 15.12 -13.11 16.63
N GLU A 136 13.89 -13.41 17.10
CA GLU A 136 13.59 -13.34 18.53
C GLU A 136 14.31 -14.47 19.29
N SER A 137 14.90 -14.15 20.45
CA SER A 137 15.57 -15.12 21.28
C SER A 137 14.59 -16.16 21.85
N LYS A 138 14.99 -17.43 21.89
CA LYS A 138 14.21 -18.49 22.55
C LYS A 138 14.18 -18.39 24.06
N SER A 139 15.24 -17.83 24.63
CA SER A 139 15.42 -17.77 26.09
C SER A 139 14.72 -16.58 26.71
N GLU A 140 14.61 -15.47 25.98
CA GLU A 140 14.07 -14.22 26.51
C GLU A 140 13.14 -13.55 25.50
N LYS A 141 11.92 -13.22 25.93
CA LYS A 141 10.98 -12.44 25.11
C LYS A 141 11.47 -11.01 24.92
N HIS A 142 11.18 -10.43 23.75
CA HIS A 142 11.56 -9.06 23.40
C HIS A 142 13.08 -8.80 23.33
N VAL A 143 13.85 -9.87 23.21
CA VAL A 143 15.28 -9.83 22.94
C VAL A 143 15.54 -10.44 21.56
N TYR A 144 16.34 -9.79 20.77
CA TYR A 144 16.57 -10.17 19.37
C TYR A 144 18.04 -10.38 19.07
N ILE A 145 18.31 -11.29 18.15
CA ILE A 145 19.60 -11.46 17.48
C ILE A 145 19.51 -10.73 16.15
N ILE A 146 20.49 -9.88 15.84
CA ILE A 146 20.60 -9.30 14.51
C ILE A 146 21.36 -10.28 13.62
N VAL A 147 20.75 -10.66 12.50
CA VAL A 147 21.33 -11.56 11.51
C VAL A 147 21.59 -10.82 10.20
N LYS A 148 22.63 -11.24 9.50
CA LYS A 148 23.02 -10.70 8.20
C LYS A 148 22.87 -11.79 7.15
N LYS A 149 22.39 -11.41 5.94
CA LYS A 149 22.35 -12.31 4.77
C LYS A 149 23.74 -12.67 4.31
#